data_cac1c29eb4a56b124a96fed7720f9942
#
_entry.id   cac1c29eb4a56b124a96fed7720f9942
#
_cell.length_a   1.000
_cell.length_b   1.000
_cell.length_c   1.000
_cell.angle_alpha   90.00
_cell.angle_beta   90.00
_cell.angle_gamma   90.00
#
_symmetry.space_group_name_H-M   'P 1'
#
loop_
_entity.id
_entity.type
_entity.pdbx_description
1 polymer ?
#
loop_
_entity_poly.entity_id
_entity_poly.type
_entity_poly.pdbx_seq_one_letter_code
_entity_poly.pdbx_strand_id
1 'polypeptide(L)'
;MNILITTPAPPRSRYGNRVTALRWARILKEIGHHVTVSQVYEDGDYDLLVALHARRSYPSINRWRHLHPDKPLIVALSGTDLYRDLKQSKVARESLELATRIIALQPKAFDDLSPRLHAKTRIIYQSVHSVRTGRPLSPNSNRHSDDMAGSRNFTVCVIGHLRPVKDPFRTALAARLLPPSSRIRVLHVGGAMSDGMAARARAEMEKNPRYQWLGEQPRWRTRRILARSHLCVLSSRMEGGANALSESIVASVPVVASRIPGMVGILGEDYPGYFNVGDTRELRRLLIRAEADPDFLSLLRSKCDELAGLFEPEREQKAWKDLLGELRRPGLVRTASK
;
A
#
# COMPACT_ATOMS: atom_id res chain seq x y z
N MET A 1 -23.61 6.80 12.63
CA MET A 1 -23.96 6.38 11.26
C MET A 1 -23.76 4.87 11.14
N ASN A 2 -24.63 4.21 10.39
CA ASN A 2 -24.44 2.84 9.94
C ASN A 2 -23.69 2.85 8.60
N ILE A 3 -22.47 2.36 8.56
CA ILE A 3 -21.60 2.44 7.39
C ILE A 3 -21.37 1.04 6.84
N LEU A 4 -21.61 0.84 5.55
CA LEU A 4 -21.19 -0.35 4.84
C LEU A 4 -19.88 -0.09 4.10
N ILE A 5 -18.90 -0.97 4.30
CA ILE A 5 -17.67 -1.00 3.50
C ILE A 5 -17.74 -2.22 2.58
N THR A 6 -17.77 -2.01 1.25
CA THR A 6 -17.64 -3.12 0.30
C THR A 6 -16.22 -3.25 -0.23
N THR A 7 -15.75 -4.49 -0.33
CA THR A 7 -14.41 -4.81 -0.85
C THR A 7 -14.45 -6.07 -1.71
N PRO A 8 -13.83 -6.07 -2.92
CA PRO A 8 -13.82 -7.26 -3.77
C PRO A 8 -12.93 -8.40 -3.25
N ALA A 9 -12.23 -8.16 -2.15
CA ALA A 9 -11.35 -9.15 -1.55
C ALA A 9 -12.16 -10.13 -0.67
N PRO A 10 -11.98 -11.46 -0.83
CA PRO A 10 -12.72 -12.47 -0.08
C PRO A 10 -12.55 -12.33 1.44
N PRO A 11 -13.56 -12.77 2.23
CA PRO A 11 -13.42 -12.91 3.66
C PRO A 11 -12.18 -13.77 4.00
N ARG A 12 -11.50 -13.44 5.12
CA ARG A 12 -10.28 -14.10 5.61
C ARG A 12 -9.05 -13.99 4.70
N SER A 13 -9.15 -13.37 3.49
CA SER A 13 -7.96 -13.10 2.68
C SER A 13 -7.09 -12.00 3.28
N ARG A 14 -5.79 -12.01 2.93
CA ARG A 14 -4.83 -10.96 3.30
C ARG A 14 -4.51 -10.02 2.13
N TYR A 15 -5.43 -9.92 1.18
CA TYR A 15 -5.28 -9.00 0.04
C TYR A 15 -5.36 -7.54 0.48
N GLY A 16 -4.64 -6.66 -0.21
CA GLY A 16 -4.52 -5.25 0.16
C GLY A 16 -5.86 -4.55 0.41
N ASN A 17 -6.85 -4.77 -0.46
CA ASN A 17 -8.18 -4.19 -0.28
C ASN A 17 -8.89 -4.70 1.00
N ARG A 18 -8.70 -5.97 1.38
CA ARG A 18 -9.25 -6.50 2.64
C ARG A 18 -8.58 -5.88 3.85
N VAL A 19 -7.25 -5.76 3.79
CA VAL A 19 -6.47 -5.10 4.85
C VAL A 19 -6.92 -3.64 5.04
N THR A 20 -7.13 -2.92 3.94
CA THR A 20 -7.64 -1.54 3.96
C THR A 20 -9.06 -1.48 4.53
N ALA A 21 -9.99 -2.33 4.05
CA ALA A 21 -11.37 -2.35 4.53
C ALA A 21 -11.46 -2.61 6.04
N LEU A 22 -10.70 -3.58 6.55
CA LEU A 22 -10.68 -3.89 7.98
C LEU A 22 -10.02 -2.79 8.83
N ARG A 23 -8.97 -2.11 8.31
CA ARG A 23 -8.37 -0.95 8.97
C ARG A 23 -9.39 0.17 9.09
N TRP A 24 -10.04 0.54 8.01
CA TRP A 24 -11.04 1.60 7.99
C TRP A 24 -12.26 1.28 8.84
N ALA A 25 -12.73 0.01 8.81
CA ALA A 25 -13.80 -0.42 9.69
C ALA A 25 -13.46 -0.22 11.17
N ARG A 26 -12.21 -0.53 11.57
CA ARG A 26 -11.75 -0.30 12.93
C ARG A 26 -11.70 1.20 13.25
N ILE A 27 -11.07 2.02 12.41
CA ILE A 27 -10.98 3.48 12.61
C ILE A 27 -12.38 4.11 12.72
N LEU A 28 -13.29 3.75 11.83
CA LEU A 28 -14.66 4.27 11.84
C LEU A 28 -15.44 3.85 13.08
N LYS A 29 -15.22 2.63 13.62
CA LYS A 29 -15.77 2.18 14.89
C LYS A 29 -15.19 2.96 16.08
N GLU A 30 -13.89 3.17 16.10
CA GLU A 30 -13.19 3.95 17.14
C GLU A 30 -13.69 5.41 17.20
N ILE A 31 -14.14 5.96 16.08
CA ILE A 31 -14.73 7.32 16.04
C ILE A 31 -16.28 7.33 16.17
N GLY A 32 -16.87 6.23 16.62
CA GLY A 32 -18.27 6.17 17.06
C GLY A 32 -19.30 5.78 15.99
N HIS A 33 -18.90 5.03 14.94
CA HIS A 33 -19.82 4.55 13.91
C HIS A 33 -20.05 3.04 13.98
N HIS A 34 -21.21 2.57 13.55
CA HIS A 34 -21.47 1.15 13.30
C HIS A 34 -20.99 0.79 11.89
N VAL A 35 -20.15 -0.24 11.77
CA VAL A 35 -19.51 -0.58 10.49
C VAL A 35 -19.64 -2.05 10.18
N THR A 36 -20.18 -2.36 9.01
CA THR A 36 -20.25 -3.69 8.40
C THR A 36 -19.26 -3.74 7.24
N VAL A 37 -18.59 -4.90 7.05
CA VAL A 37 -17.68 -5.13 5.92
C VAL A 37 -18.16 -6.34 5.13
N SER A 38 -18.52 -6.13 3.86
CA SER A 38 -19.01 -7.17 2.94
C SER A 38 -18.22 -7.18 1.62
N GLN A 39 -18.40 -8.21 0.81
CA GLN A 39 -17.88 -8.22 -0.57
C GLN A 39 -18.77 -7.44 -1.53
N VAL A 40 -20.05 -7.46 -1.29
CA VAL A 40 -21.08 -6.80 -2.11
C VAL A 40 -22.06 -6.06 -1.21
N TYR A 41 -22.76 -5.10 -1.80
CA TYR A 41 -23.92 -4.48 -1.17
C TYR A 41 -25.11 -5.40 -1.41
N GLU A 42 -25.63 -5.93 -0.32
CA GLU A 42 -26.95 -6.51 -0.20
C GLU A 42 -27.85 -5.50 0.52
N ASP A 43 -29.16 -5.61 0.40
CA ASP A 43 -30.08 -4.65 1.00
C ASP A 43 -29.89 -4.54 2.52
N GLY A 44 -30.04 -3.34 3.05
CA GLY A 44 -29.87 -3.05 4.47
C GLY A 44 -29.96 -1.55 4.75
N ASP A 45 -30.24 -1.21 6.00
CA ASP A 45 -30.34 0.19 6.43
C ASP A 45 -28.95 0.75 6.78
N TYR A 46 -28.31 1.33 5.77
CA TYR A 46 -27.03 2.02 5.90
C TYR A 46 -27.17 3.51 5.53
N ASP A 47 -26.41 4.36 6.22
CA ASP A 47 -26.35 5.79 5.98
C ASP A 47 -25.31 6.15 4.91
N LEU A 48 -24.30 5.30 4.72
CA LEU A 48 -23.14 5.52 3.85
C LEU A 48 -22.62 4.21 3.28
N LEU A 49 -22.34 4.20 1.97
CA LEU A 49 -21.54 3.16 1.34
C LEU A 49 -20.12 3.66 1.08
N VAL A 50 -19.11 2.88 1.52
CA VAL A 50 -17.69 3.03 1.16
C VAL A 50 -17.28 1.84 0.29
N ALA A 51 -17.11 2.04 -1.00
CA ALA A 51 -16.78 0.98 -1.96
C ALA A 51 -15.30 1.03 -2.34
N LEU A 52 -14.55 -0.05 -2.04
CA LEU A 52 -13.15 -0.18 -2.43
C LEU A 52 -13.06 -0.76 -3.84
N HIS A 53 -12.25 -0.12 -4.71
CA HIS A 53 -11.98 -0.50 -6.09
C HIS A 53 -13.14 -0.19 -7.08
N ALA A 54 -13.03 0.90 -7.79
CA ALA A 54 -14.06 1.45 -8.68
C ALA A 54 -14.68 0.42 -9.64
N ARG A 55 -13.88 -0.39 -10.35
CA ARG A 55 -14.39 -1.35 -11.32
C ARG A 55 -15.06 -2.57 -10.67
N ARG A 56 -14.41 -3.17 -9.68
CA ARG A 56 -14.87 -4.44 -9.10
C ARG A 56 -16.06 -4.28 -8.16
N SER A 57 -16.20 -3.11 -7.54
CA SER A 57 -17.33 -2.79 -6.67
C SER A 57 -18.47 -2.08 -7.43
N TYR A 58 -18.37 -1.92 -8.76
CA TYR A 58 -19.40 -1.25 -9.57
C TYR A 58 -20.83 -1.81 -9.34
N PRO A 59 -21.07 -3.13 -9.28
CA PRO A 59 -22.42 -3.62 -9.02
C PRO A 59 -23.01 -3.09 -7.70
N SER A 60 -22.21 -3.04 -6.63
CA SER A 60 -22.62 -2.47 -5.34
C SER A 60 -22.83 -0.95 -5.42
N ILE A 61 -21.95 -0.24 -6.11
CA ILE A 61 -22.00 1.21 -6.32
C ILE A 61 -23.27 1.59 -7.09
N ASN A 62 -23.54 0.91 -8.21
CA ASN A 62 -24.69 1.19 -9.04
C ASN A 62 -26.01 0.87 -8.32
N ARG A 63 -26.10 -0.31 -7.67
CA ARG A 63 -27.28 -0.70 -6.86
C ARG A 63 -27.54 0.31 -5.74
N TRP A 64 -26.48 0.71 -4.99
CA TRP A 64 -26.60 1.71 -3.93
C TRP A 64 -27.16 3.03 -4.45
N ARG A 65 -26.60 3.56 -5.54
CA ARG A 65 -27.03 4.83 -6.11
C ARG A 65 -28.46 4.78 -6.62
N HIS A 66 -28.88 3.66 -7.18
CA HIS A 66 -30.24 3.47 -7.66
C HIS A 66 -31.26 3.44 -6.52
N LEU A 67 -30.95 2.72 -5.44
CA LEU A 67 -31.86 2.58 -4.29
C LEU A 67 -31.81 3.77 -3.33
N HIS A 68 -30.71 4.47 -3.25
CA HIS A 68 -30.44 5.57 -2.33
C HIS A 68 -29.81 6.78 -3.04
N PRO A 69 -30.56 7.47 -3.91
CA PRO A 69 -30.02 8.57 -4.71
C PRO A 69 -29.48 9.73 -3.84
N ASP A 70 -30.06 9.94 -2.65
CA ASP A 70 -29.69 11.01 -1.73
C ASP A 70 -28.68 10.61 -0.65
N LYS A 71 -28.42 9.32 -0.44
CA LYS A 71 -27.43 8.88 0.54
C LYS A 71 -26.00 8.98 -0.02
N PRO A 72 -25.01 9.36 0.79
CA PRO A 72 -23.64 9.50 0.34
C PRO A 72 -23.00 8.17 -0.07
N LEU A 73 -22.12 8.28 -1.06
CA LEU A 73 -21.32 7.19 -1.61
C LEU A 73 -19.86 7.62 -1.70
N ILE A 74 -18.97 6.87 -1.07
CA ILE A 74 -17.51 7.05 -1.21
C ILE A 74 -16.95 5.91 -2.06
N VAL A 75 -16.18 6.25 -3.10
CA VAL A 75 -15.41 5.27 -3.87
C VAL A 75 -13.93 5.45 -3.55
N ALA A 76 -13.30 4.37 -3.08
CA ALA A 76 -11.88 4.38 -2.73
C ALA A 76 -11.07 3.68 -3.82
N LEU A 77 -10.11 4.42 -4.37
CA LEU A 77 -9.22 3.95 -5.41
C LEU A 77 -8.05 3.14 -4.82
N SER A 78 -7.72 2.06 -5.52
CA SER A 78 -6.52 1.26 -5.30
C SER A 78 -5.54 1.44 -6.48
N GLY A 79 -4.54 0.59 -6.63
CA GLY A 79 -3.59 0.78 -7.74
C GLY A 79 -4.13 0.36 -9.10
N THR A 80 -4.78 -0.79 -9.17
CA THR A 80 -5.19 -1.37 -10.46
C THR A 80 -6.38 -0.65 -11.09
N ASP A 81 -7.32 -0.17 -10.31
CA ASP A 81 -8.43 0.63 -10.81
C ASP A 81 -7.97 2.02 -11.24
N LEU A 82 -7.15 2.69 -10.45
CA LEU A 82 -6.63 4.02 -10.77
C LEU A 82 -5.78 4.01 -12.05
N TYR A 83 -4.73 3.19 -12.10
CA TYR A 83 -3.72 3.28 -13.16
C TYR A 83 -4.00 2.45 -14.41
N ARG A 84 -4.93 1.51 -14.35
CA ARG A 84 -5.31 0.65 -15.47
C ARG A 84 -6.78 0.73 -15.83
N ASP A 85 -7.66 0.44 -14.84
CA ASP A 85 -9.07 0.21 -15.16
C ASP A 85 -9.79 1.52 -15.54
N LEU A 86 -9.44 2.68 -14.98
CA LEU A 86 -10.02 3.97 -15.39
C LEU A 86 -9.75 4.29 -16.87
N LYS A 87 -8.60 3.86 -17.40
CA LYS A 87 -8.26 4.06 -18.82
C LYS A 87 -9.08 3.18 -19.77
N GLN A 88 -9.48 1.99 -19.33
CA GLN A 88 -10.03 0.94 -20.18
C GLN A 88 -11.51 0.59 -19.91
N SER A 89 -12.04 0.92 -18.74
CA SER A 89 -13.34 0.47 -18.27
C SER A 89 -14.33 1.62 -18.10
N LYS A 90 -15.44 1.57 -18.84
CA LYS A 90 -16.54 2.53 -18.69
C LYS A 90 -17.12 2.50 -17.28
N VAL A 91 -17.39 1.30 -16.72
CA VAL A 91 -17.97 1.16 -15.38
C VAL A 91 -17.05 1.66 -14.28
N ALA A 92 -15.72 1.60 -14.46
CA ALA A 92 -14.78 2.19 -13.51
C ALA A 92 -14.91 3.73 -13.47
N ARG A 93 -15.01 4.37 -14.63
CA ARG A 93 -15.24 5.82 -14.72
C ARG A 93 -16.60 6.22 -14.16
N GLU A 94 -17.63 5.47 -14.52
CA GLU A 94 -19.00 5.69 -14.03
C GLU A 94 -19.08 5.59 -12.50
N SER A 95 -18.38 4.65 -11.89
CA SER A 95 -18.27 4.56 -10.42
C SER A 95 -17.80 5.87 -9.78
N LEU A 96 -16.84 6.55 -10.42
CA LEU A 96 -16.34 7.83 -9.93
C LEU A 96 -17.33 8.96 -10.14
N GLU A 97 -18.09 8.96 -11.23
CA GLU A 97 -19.15 9.96 -11.45
C GLU A 97 -20.25 9.82 -10.39
N LEU A 98 -20.69 8.60 -10.10
CA LEU A 98 -21.72 8.27 -9.10
C LEU A 98 -21.28 8.60 -7.66
N ALA A 99 -19.97 8.67 -7.39
CA ALA A 99 -19.44 8.93 -6.05
C ALA A 99 -19.72 10.36 -5.57
N THR A 100 -20.17 10.50 -4.32
CA THR A 100 -20.23 11.78 -3.60
C THR A 100 -18.82 12.27 -3.28
N ARG A 101 -17.94 11.34 -2.86
CA ARG A 101 -16.51 11.59 -2.63
C ARG A 101 -15.68 10.42 -3.14
N ILE A 102 -14.44 10.73 -3.49
CA ILE A 102 -13.43 9.76 -3.92
C ILE A 102 -12.29 9.81 -2.91
N ILE A 103 -11.80 8.65 -2.50
CA ILE A 103 -10.58 8.53 -1.71
C ILE A 103 -9.46 8.05 -2.63
N ALA A 104 -8.35 8.76 -2.65
CA ALA A 104 -7.08 8.31 -3.18
C ALA A 104 -6.06 8.18 -2.03
N LEU A 105 -5.04 7.35 -2.21
CA LEU A 105 -4.13 6.95 -1.12
C LEU A 105 -2.82 7.77 -1.12
N GLN A 106 -2.61 8.61 -2.16
CA GLN A 106 -1.46 9.50 -2.29
C GLN A 106 -1.73 10.56 -3.40
N PRO A 107 -0.98 11.70 -3.42
CA PRO A 107 -1.29 12.86 -4.27
C PRO A 107 -1.16 12.64 -5.78
N LYS A 108 -0.21 11.81 -6.25
CA LYS A 108 -0.02 11.53 -7.69
C LYS A 108 -1.24 10.86 -8.34
N ALA A 109 -2.24 10.45 -7.54
CA ALA A 109 -3.52 9.98 -8.05
C ALA A 109 -4.27 11.05 -8.85
N PHE A 110 -4.07 12.33 -8.55
CA PHE A 110 -4.70 13.45 -9.27
C PHE A 110 -4.26 13.52 -10.74
N ASP A 111 -3.03 13.09 -11.06
CA ASP A 111 -2.51 13.12 -12.43
C ASP A 111 -3.28 12.16 -13.38
N ASP A 112 -3.86 11.10 -12.83
CA ASP A 112 -4.65 10.10 -13.58
C ASP A 112 -6.18 10.32 -13.45
N LEU A 113 -6.62 11.34 -12.70
CA LEU A 113 -8.02 11.71 -12.54
C LEU A 113 -8.38 12.92 -13.41
N SER A 114 -9.56 12.87 -14.02
CA SER A 114 -10.11 14.06 -14.72
C SER A 114 -10.23 15.25 -13.75
N PRO A 115 -9.86 16.48 -14.15
CA PRO A 115 -9.92 17.69 -13.31
C PRO A 115 -11.26 17.90 -12.59
N ARG A 116 -12.38 17.56 -13.24
CA ARG A 116 -13.73 17.64 -12.65
C ARG A 116 -13.93 16.76 -11.41
N LEU A 117 -13.10 15.69 -11.26
CA LEU A 117 -13.15 14.80 -10.11
C LEU A 117 -12.30 15.29 -8.94
N HIS A 118 -11.39 16.26 -9.16
CA HIS A 118 -10.45 16.73 -8.14
C HIS A 118 -11.19 17.33 -6.94
N ALA A 119 -12.23 18.14 -7.18
CA ALA A 119 -13.01 18.80 -6.12
C ALA A 119 -13.64 17.81 -5.12
N LYS A 120 -14.01 16.60 -5.58
CA LYS A 120 -14.59 15.55 -4.74
C LYS A 120 -13.61 14.48 -4.29
N THR A 121 -12.31 14.60 -4.63
CA THR A 121 -11.26 13.66 -4.23
C THR A 121 -10.57 14.12 -2.95
N ARG A 122 -10.32 13.19 -2.03
CA ARG A 122 -9.58 13.42 -0.78
C ARG A 122 -8.46 12.40 -0.67
N ILE A 123 -7.31 12.83 -0.16
CA ILE A 123 -6.19 11.95 0.12
C ILE A 123 -6.32 11.44 1.55
N ILE A 124 -6.33 10.11 1.70
CA ILE A 124 -6.25 9.46 3.02
C ILE A 124 -5.07 8.48 2.99
N TYR A 125 -3.98 8.86 3.63
CA TYR A 125 -2.84 7.98 3.81
C TYR A 125 -3.19 6.83 4.74
N GLN A 126 -2.68 5.65 4.43
CA GLN A 126 -2.97 4.44 5.20
C GLN A 126 -2.02 4.30 6.38
N SER A 127 -2.52 4.52 7.58
CA SER A 127 -1.72 4.48 8.81
C SER A 127 -1.14 3.11 9.14
N VAL A 128 -0.06 3.14 9.88
CA VAL A 128 0.59 1.96 10.42
C VAL A 128 0.69 2.12 11.95
N HIS A 129 0.05 1.21 12.69
CA HIS A 129 0.32 1.15 14.13
C HIS A 129 1.77 0.72 14.35
N SER A 130 2.56 1.59 14.97
CA SER A 130 3.88 1.18 15.46
C SER A 130 3.69 0.01 16.40
N VAL A 131 4.42 -1.07 16.18
CA VAL A 131 4.61 -2.05 17.24
C VAL A 131 5.47 -1.33 18.26
N ARG A 132 4.87 -0.84 19.36
CA ARG A 132 5.62 -0.39 20.50
C ARG A 132 6.42 -1.61 21.03
N THR A 133 7.62 -1.80 20.49
CA THR A 133 8.67 -2.47 21.26
C THR A 133 8.93 -1.50 22.40
N GLY A 134 8.50 -1.78 23.60
CA GLY A 134 8.35 -0.96 24.81
C GLY A 134 9.39 0.11 25.15
N ARG A 135 9.77 0.94 24.16
CA ARG A 135 10.73 2.04 24.31
C ARG A 135 10.44 3.12 23.28
N PRO A 136 10.37 4.41 23.66
CA PRO A 136 10.21 5.53 22.72
C PRO A 136 11.33 5.50 21.69
N LEU A 137 10.99 5.67 20.41
CA LEU A 137 11.95 5.95 19.36
C LEU A 137 12.51 7.36 19.63
N SER A 138 13.63 7.42 20.37
CA SER A 138 14.43 8.65 20.44
C SER A 138 14.96 8.93 19.04
N PRO A 139 14.88 10.19 18.52
CA PRO A 139 15.40 10.54 17.20
C PRO A 139 16.90 10.25 17.01
N ASN A 140 17.62 9.97 18.11
CA ASN A 140 19.08 9.78 18.15
C ASN A 140 19.53 8.38 18.60
N SER A 141 18.68 7.33 18.52
CA SER A 141 19.16 6.00 18.88
C SER A 141 19.85 5.31 17.70
N ASN A 142 21.16 5.33 17.67
CA ASN A 142 22.08 4.54 16.82
C ASN A 142 21.92 3.01 16.97
N ARG A 143 20.74 2.51 17.38
CA ARG A 143 20.55 1.11 17.80
C ARG A 143 20.36 0.10 16.66
N HIS A 144 20.13 0.57 15.42
CA HIS A 144 20.16 -0.34 14.29
C HIS A 144 21.59 -0.75 13.92
N SER A 145 22.61 0.05 14.32
CA SER A 145 24.00 -0.26 14.07
C SER A 145 24.54 -1.37 14.95
N ASP A 146 24.17 -1.41 16.24
CA ASP A 146 24.82 -2.32 17.21
C ASP A 146 24.25 -3.76 17.15
N ASP A 147 22.93 -3.93 17.02
CA ASP A 147 22.31 -5.26 16.85
C ASP A 147 22.61 -5.88 15.49
N MET A 148 22.96 -5.07 14.49
CA MET A 148 23.24 -5.50 13.11
C MET A 148 24.74 -5.62 12.81
N ALA A 149 25.62 -5.00 13.61
CA ALA A 149 27.08 -5.05 13.42
C ALA A 149 27.67 -6.48 13.56
N GLY A 150 26.94 -7.39 14.24
CA GLY A 150 27.31 -8.81 14.33
C GLY A 150 26.79 -9.70 13.20
N SER A 151 25.90 -9.22 12.35
CA SER A 151 25.32 -10.03 11.25
C SER A 151 26.28 -10.10 10.06
N ARG A 152 26.73 -11.33 9.70
CA ARG A 152 27.51 -11.56 8.48
C ARG A 152 26.75 -11.24 7.18
N ASN A 153 25.40 -11.12 7.23
CA ASN A 153 24.55 -10.93 6.08
C ASN A 153 23.93 -9.54 6.02
N PHE A 154 23.83 -8.93 4.83
CA PHE A 154 23.02 -7.75 4.56
C PHE A 154 21.63 -8.22 4.11
N THR A 155 20.64 -8.11 4.99
CA THR A 155 19.29 -8.61 4.75
C THR A 155 18.45 -7.60 3.98
N VAL A 156 17.95 -8.01 2.82
CA VAL A 156 17.00 -7.27 1.98
C VAL A 156 15.63 -7.94 2.09
N CYS A 157 14.61 -7.18 2.48
CA CYS A 157 13.24 -7.68 2.59
C CYS A 157 12.40 -7.31 1.36
N VAL A 158 11.60 -8.26 0.87
CA VAL A 158 10.56 -8.03 -0.14
C VAL A 158 9.22 -8.44 0.47
N ILE A 159 8.27 -7.51 0.56
CA ILE A 159 6.93 -7.77 1.11
C ILE A 159 5.89 -7.63 0.02
N GLY A 160 5.26 -8.73 -0.35
CA GLY A 160 4.19 -8.76 -1.34
C GLY A 160 3.86 -10.17 -1.78
N HIS A 161 2.58 -10.40 -2.09
CA HIS A 161 2.17 -11.67 -2.70
C HIS A 161 2.82 -11.88 -4.07
N LEU A 162 3.10 -13.13 -4.40
CA LEU A 162 3.62 -13.52 -5.72
C LEU A 162 2.50 -13.35 -6.76
N ARG A 163 2.45 -12.18 -7.40
CA ARG A 163 1.53 -11.85 -8.48
C ARG A 163 2.18 -10.88 -9.48
N PRO A 164 1.83 -10.95 -10.78
CA PRO A 164 2.55 -10.21 -11.84
C PRO A 164 2.68 -8.71 -11.61
N VAL A 165 1.64 -8.06 -11.05
CA VAL A 165 1.64 -6.60 -10.80
C VAL A 165 2.67 -6.19 -9.74
N LYS A 166 3.10 -7.11 -8.88
CA LYS A 166 4.14 -6.86 -7.86
C LYS A 166 5.57 -7.07 -8.38
N ASP A 167 5.73 -7.62 -9.57
CA ASP A 167 7.02 -8.05 -10.14
C ASP A 167 7.90 -8.81 -9.11
N PRO A 168 7.35 -9.89 -8.52
CA PRO A 168 7.84 -10.44 -7.25
C PRO A 168 9.25 -11.02 -7.31
N PHE A 169 9.72 -11.36 -8.48
CA PHE A 169 11.05 -11.98 -8.67
C PHE A 169 12.15 -10.98 -9.03
N ARG A 170 11.83 -9.68 -9.18
CA ARG A 170 12.79 -8.67 -9.62
C ARG A 170 14.03 -8.62 -8.73
N THR A 171 13.82 -8.61 -7.40
CA THR A 171 14.91 -8.58 -6.43
C THR A 171 15.73 -9.86 -6.43
N ALA A 172 15.09 -11.03 -6.61
CA ALA A 172 15.80 -12.31 -6.74
C ALA A 172 16.68 -12.32 -7.99
N LEU A 173 16.16 -11.86 -9.14
CA LEU A 173 16.91 -11.73 -10.38
C LEU A 173 18.10 -10.76 -10.24
N ALA A 174 17.92 -9.63 -9.55
CA ALA A 174 19.03 -8.71 -9.27
C ALA A 174 20.08 -9.35 -8.35
N ALA A 175 19.64 -10.14 -7.36
CA ALA A 175 20.53 -10.82 -6.44
C ALA A 175 21.42 -11.90 -7.11
N ARG A 176 20.95 -12.53 -8.20
CA ARG A 176 21.78 -13.45 -9.02
C ARG A 176 22.98 -12.76 -9.68
N LEU A 177 22.86 -11.47 -9.93
CA LEU A 177 23.89 -10.69 -10.62
C LEU A 177 24.89 -10.04 -9.64
N LEU A 178 24.74 -10.24 -8.34
CA LEU A 178 25.64 -9.69 -7.33
C LEU A 178 27.00 -10.38 -7.35
N PRO A 179 28.10 -9.67 -7.04
CA PRO A 179 29.41 -10.26 -6.97
C PRO A 179 29.49 -11.31 -5.83
N PRO A 180 30.41 -12.28 -5.92
CA PRO A 180 30.58 -13.29 -4.87
C PRO A 180 30.84 -12.71 -3.48
N SER A 181 31.52 -11.57 -3.40
CA SER A 181 31.81 -10.84 -2.15
C SER A 181 30.58 -10.20 -1.48
N SER A 182 29.47 -10.02 -2.19
CA SER A 182 28.26 -9.43 -1.60
C SER A 182 27.64 -10.34 -0.55
N ARG A 183 27.29 -9.75 0.60
CA ARG A 183 26.65 -10.42 1.75
C ARG A 183 25.12 -10.37 1.68
N ILE A 184 24.54 -9.80 0.61
CA ILE A 184 23.09 -9.63 0.46
C ILE A 184 22.38 -10.98 0.50
N ARG A 185 21.33 -11.03 1.34
CA ARG A 185 20.32 -12.11 1.41
C ARG A 185 18.94 -11.49 1.24
N VAL A 186 18.14 -12.05 0.35
CA VAL A 186 16.78 -11.58 0.03
C VAL A 186 15.77 -12.48 0.72
N LEU A 187 14.99 -11.90 1.64
CA LEU A 187 13.86 -12.55 2.30
C LEU A 187 12.55 -12.05 1.67
N HIS A 188 11.83 -12.92 0.99
CA HIS A 188 10.57 -12.59 0.35
C HIS A 188 9.39 -13.13 1.18
N VAL A 189 8.55 -12.23 1.67
CA VAL A 189 7.34 -12.52 2.46
C VAL A 189 6.09 -12.24 1.65
N GLY A 190 5.26 -13.25 1.43
CA GLY A 190 3.99 -13.14 0.73
C GLY A 190 3.54 -14.48 0.15
N GLY A 191 2.24 -14.71 0.12
CA GLY A 191 1.65 -15.91 -0.45
C GLY A 191 1.71 -15.94 -1.98
N ALA A 192 1.72 -17.12 -2.56
CA ALA A 192 1.58 -17.29 -4.00
C ALA A 192 0.10 -17.17 -4.40
N MET A 193 -0.15 -16.44 -5.51
CA MET A 193 -1.51 -16.25 -6.04
C MET A 193 -1.91 -17.33 -7.07
N SER A 194 -0.99 -18.26 -7.37
CA SER A 194 -1.21 -19.46 -8.18
C SER A 194 -0.12 -20.48 -7.92
N ASP A 195 -0.40 -21.75 -8.23
CA ASP A 195 0.58 -22.84 -8.11
C ASP A 195 1.83 -22.61 -8.98
N GLY A 196 1.66 -22.05 -10.18
CA GLY A 196 2.76 -21.68 -11.05
C GLY A 196 3.69 -20.62 -10.43
N MET A 197 3.15 -19.66 -9.69
CA MET A 197 3.95 -18.69 -8.94
C MET A 197 4.69 -19.33 -7.76
N ALA A 198 4.05 -20.27 -7.06
CA ALA A 198 4.70 -21.02 -6.00
C ALA A 198 5.83 -21.92 -6.53
N ALA A 199 5.60 -22.65 -7.63
CA ALA A 199 6.58 -23.47 -8.29
C ALA A 199 7.79 -22.64 -8.74
N ARG A 200 7.54 -21.47 -9.37
CA ARG A 200 8.60 -20.55 -9.78
C ARG A 200 9.43 -20.05 -8.60
N ALA A 201 8.79 -19.74 -7.45
CA ALA A 201 9.52 -19.30 -6.26
C ALA A 201 10.42 -20.38 -5.69
N ARG A 202 9.96 -21.65 -5.65
CA ARG A 202 10.77 -22.81 -5.24
C ARG A 202 11.96 -23.02 -6.18
N ALA A 203 11.71 -23.04 -7.49
CA ALA A 203 12.78 -23.15 -8.49
C ALA A 203 13.79 -21.99 -8.43
N GLU A 204 13.34 -20.79 -8.04
CA GLU A 204 14.25 -19.66 -7.82
C GLU A 204 15.12 -19.90 -6.58
N MET A 205 14.59 -20.43 -5.49
CA MET A 205 15.37 -20.77 -4.29
C MET A 205 16.44 -21.81 -4.56
N GLU A 206 16.14 -22.82 -5.38
CA GLU A 206 17.10 -23.87 -5.75
C GLU A 206 18.31 -23.31 -6.54
N LYS A 207 18.05 -22.32 -7.41
CA LYS A 207 19.07 -21.73 -8.32
C LYS A 207 19.78 -20.52 -7.72
N ASN A 208 19.24 -19.94 -6.64
CA ASN A 208 19.70 -18.68 -6.10
C ASN A 208 19.86 -18.77 -4.58
N PRO A 209 21.02 -19.10 -4.06
CA PRO A 209 21.25 -19.25 -2.62
C PRO A 209 21.10 -17.95 -1.85
N ARG A 210 21.02 -16.82 -2.54
CA ARG A 210 20.76 -15.49 -1.93
C ARG A 210 19.28 -15.19 -1.72
N TYR A 211 18.36 -15.99 -2.31
CA TYR A 211 16.92 -15.75 -2.24
C TYR A 211 16.21 -16.81 -1.42
N GLN A 212 15.36 -16.35 -0.50
CA GLN A 212 14.51 -17.22 0.31
C GLN A 212 13.08 -16.70 0.28
N TRP A 213 12.14 -17.49 -0.26
CA TRP A 213 10.72 -17.24 -0.17
C TRP A 213 10.14 -17.92 1.09
N LEU A 214 9.53 -17.10 1.97
CA LEU A 214 8.99 -17.55 3.26
C LEU A 214 7.49 -17.87 3.23
N GLY A 215 6.85 -17.75 2.05
CA GLY A 215 5.41 -17.90 1.95
C GLY A 215 4.64 -16.77 2.63
N GLU A 216 3.35 -17.00 2.87
CA GLU A 216 2.51 -16.08 3.60
C GLU A 216 2.79 -16.19 5.11
N GLN A 217 3.07 -15.05 5.74
CA GLN A 217 3.38 -14.97 7.15
C GLN A 217 2.32 -14.18 7.93
N PRO A 218 2.10 -14.47 9.21
CA PRO A 218 1.30 -13.61 10.08
C PRO A 218 1.85 -12.17 10.11
N ARG A 219 0.98 -11.17 10.25
CA ARG A 219 1.36 -9.75 10.20
C ARG A 219 2.46 -9.39 11.19
N TRP A 220 2.41 -9.92 12.42
CA TRP A 220 3.43 -9.67 13.43
C TRP A 220 4.82 -10.19 13.01
N ARG A 221 4.86 -11.37 12.35
CA ARG A 221 6.10 -11.96 11.84
C ARG A 221 6.65 -11.20 10.66
N THR A 222 5.78 -10.80 9.71
CA THR A 222 6.17 -9.93 8.58
C THR A 222 6.80 -8.64 9.07
N ARG A 223 6.19 -7.95 10.03
CA ARG A 223 6.72 -6.73 10.63
C ARG A 223 8.05 -6.95 11.35
N ARG A 224 8.20 -8.08 12.05
CA ARG A 224 9.47 -8.42 12.73
C ARG A 224 10.59 -8.69 11.70
N ILE A 225 10.29 -9.36 10.58
CA ILE A 225 11.26 -9.57 9.49
C ILE A 225 11.64 -8.23 8.89
N LEU A 226 10.67 -7.38 8.58
CA LEU A 226 10.91 -6.03 8.05
C LEU A 226 11.81 -5.22 8.98
N ALA A 227 11.43 -5.08 10.25
CA ALA A 227 12.17 -4.29 11.23
C ALA A 227 13.61 -4.76 11.49
N ARG A 228 13.93 -6.01 11.13
CA ARG A 228 15.28 -6.59 11.22
C ARG A 228 16.02 -6.60 9.87
N SER A 229 15.45 -6.02 8.85
CA SER A 229 16.08 -5.92 7.53
C SER A 229 16.84 -4.61 7.38
N HIS A 230 17.95 -4.65 6.66
CA HIS A 230 18.76 -3.46 6.35
C HIS A 230 18.09 -2.59 5.28
N LEU A 231 17.32 -3.22 4.38
CA LEU A 231 16.70 -2.58 3.23
C LEU A 231 15.38 -3.28 2.88
N CYS A 232 14.37 -2.53 2.47
CA CYS A 232 13.15 -3.06 1.84
C CYS A 232 13.15 -2.73 0.33
N VAL A 233 12.82 -3.70 -0.51
CA VAL A 233 12.67 -3.49 -1.95
C VAL A 233 11.22 -3.67 -2.36
N LEU A 234 10.69 -2.67 -3.08
CA LEU A 234 9.33 -2.62 -3.62
C LEU A 234 9.39 -2.53 -5.14
N SER A 235 9.23 -3.66 -5.83
CA SER A 235 9.40 -3.80 -7.29
C SER A 235 8.10 -3.73 -8.09
N SER A 236 7.03 -3.24 -7.50
CA SER A 236 5.69 -3.24 -8.09
C SER A 236 5.63 -2.43 -9.40
N ARG A 237 4.77 -2.87 -10.32
CA ARG A 237 4.44 -2.17 -11.57
C ARG A 237 3.30 -1.16 -11.39
N MET A 238 2.47 -1.36 -10.38
CA MET A 238 1.33 -0.51 -10.04
C MET A 238 1.01 -0.61 -8.54
N GLU A 239 0.82 0.55 -7.89
CA GLU A 239 0.35 0.69 -6.50
C GLU A 239 -0.49 1.95 -6.35
N GLY A 240 -1.58 1.88 -5.61
CA GLY A 240 -2.34 3.07 -5.20
C GLY A 240 -1.76 3.71 -3.95
N GLY A 241 -1.50 2.89 -2.94
CA GLY A 241 -0.79 3.20 -1.71
C GLY A 241 -0.26 1.89 -1.14
N ALA A 242 1.04 1.66 -1.25
CA ALA A 242 1.66 0.40 -0.89
C ALA A 242 1.75 0.27 0.63
N ASN A 243 0.97 -0.63 1.23
CA ASN A 243 1.07 -0.90 2.67
C ASN A 243 2.51 -1.26 3.11
N ALA A 244 3.24 -1.99 2.27
CA ALA A 244 4.63 -2.35 2.57
C ALA A 244 5.55 -1.11 2.60
N LEU A 245 5.26 -0.06 1.81
CA LEU A 245 5.98 1.20 1.86
C LEU A 245 5.74 1.93 3.18
N SER A 246 4.47 2.14 3.56
CA SER A 246 4.14 2.78 4.83
C SER A 246 4.65 1.98 6.04
N GLU A 247 4.61 0.65 5.99
CA GLU A 247 5.17 -0.21 7.02
C GLU A 247 6.71 -0.10 7.11
N SER A 248 7.41 0.06 5.98
CA SER A 248 8.87 0.27 5.95
C SER A 248 9.24 1.63 6.53
N ILE A 249 8.54 2.69 6.12
CA ILE A 249 8.74 4.06 6.61
C ILE A 249 8.58 4.11 8.14
N VAL A 250 7.46 3.59 8.67
CA VAL A 250 7.20 3.60 10.13
C VAL A 250 8.16 2.69 10.92
N ALA A 251 8.76 1.70 10.26
CA ALA A 251 9.79 0.85 10.85
C ALA A 251 11.22 1.42 10.73
N SER A 252 11.40 2.62 10.17
CA SER A 252 12.70 3.24 9.86
C SER A 252 13.61 2.33 9.01
N VAL A 253 13.00 1.52 8.12
CA VAL A 253 13.74 0.65 7.19
C VAL A 253 13.85 1.37 5.85
N PRO A 254 15.08 1.64 5.37
CA PRO A 254 15.29 2.27 4.07
C PRO A 254 14.63 1.52 2.94
N VAL A 255 14.15 2.23 1.92
CA VAL A 255 13.42 1.64 0.80
C VAL A 255 14.18 1.86 -0.52
N VAL A 256 14.19 0.83 -1.36
CA VAL A 256 14.45 0.95 -2.80
C VAL A 256 13.18 0.56 -3.54
N ALA A 257 12.67 1.43 -4.41
CA ALA A 257 11.36 1.26 -5.03
C ALA A 257 11.40 1.44 -6.55
N SER A 258 10.53 0.73 -7.26
CA SER A 258 10.25 1.04 -8.67
C SER A 258 9.66 2.43 -8.80
N ARG A 259 10.13 3.23 -9.80
CA ARG A 259 9.61 4.58 -10.07
C ARG A 259 8.23 4.50 -10.72
N ILE A 260 7.21 4.45 -9.92
CA ILE A 260 5.80 4.44 -10.32
C ILE A 260 5.02 5.52 -9.57
N PRO A 261 3.91 6.05 -10.12
CA PRO A 261 3.16 7.14 -9.48
C PRO A 261 2.80 6.88 -8.02
N GLY A 262 2.39 5.64 -7.67
CA GLY A 262 2.04 5.27 -6.31
C GLY A 262 3.20 5.30 -5.30
N MET A 263 4.46 5.16 -5.76
CA MET A 263 5.65 5.33 -4.93
C MET A 263 6.09 6.79 -4.92
N VAL A 264 6.11 7.44 -6.09
CA VAL A 264 6.50 8.85 -6.23
C VAL A 264 5.59 9.78 -5.43
N GLY A 265 4.27 9.51 -5.40
CA GLY A 265 3.31 10.29 -4.63
C GLY A 265 3.51 10.23 -3.11
N ILE A 266 4.30 9.27 -2.61
CA ILE A 266 4.65 9.15 -1.19
C ILE A 266 6.09 9.59 -0.95
N LEU A 267 7.05 9.04 -1.70
CA LEU A 267 8.49 9.26 -1.48
C LEU A 267 9.01 10.59 -2.09
N GLY A 268 8.23 11.23 -2.97
CA GLY A 268 8.64 12.43 -3.70
C GLY A 268 9.40 12.11 -4.99
N GLU A 269 9.51 13.12 -5.89
CA GLU A 269 10.15 12.97 -7.21
C GLU A 269 11.66 12.71 -7.10
N ASP A 270 12.34 13.35 -6.14
CA ASP A 270 13.79 13.36 -6.01
C ASP A 270 14.31 12.28 -5.05
N TYR A 271 13.49 11.27 -4.73
CA TYR A 271 13.93 10.19 -3.86
C TYR A 271 15.05 9.36 -4.52
N PRO A 272 16.22 9.20 -3.86
CA PRO A 272 17.42 8.64 -4.51
C PRO A 272 17.40 7.10 -4.67
N GLY A 273 16.41 6.42 -4.07
CA GLY A 273 16.27 4.96 -4.08
C GLY A 273 15.37 4.40 -5.20
N TYR A 274 15.12 5.17 -6.27
CA TYR A 274 14.30 4.68 -7.39
C TYR A 274 15.09 3.87 -8.41
N PHE A 275 14.39 2.89 -9.00
CA PHE A 275 14.81 2.20 -10.22
C PHE A 275 13.62 2.11 -11.20
N ASN A 276 13.91 2.01 -12.48
CA ASN A 276 12.89 1.88 -13.53
C ASN A 276 12.19 0.51 -13.45
N VAL A 277 10.88 0.52 -13.70
CA VAL A 277 10.06 -0.71 -13.66
C VAL A 277 10.67 -1.78 -14.58
N GLY A 278 11.00 -2.94 -14.00
CA GLY A 278 11.58 -4.05 -14.75
C GLY A 278 13.10 -3.99 -14.94
N ASP A 279 13.78 -2.92 -14.55
CA ASP A 279 15.23 -2.81 -14.70
C ASP A 279 15.97 -3.54 -13.56
N THR A 280 16.41 -4.76 -13.90
CA THR A 280 17.18 -5.62 -12.99
C THR A 280 18.59 -5.06 -12.74
N ARG A 281 19.20 -4.42 -13.76
CA ARG A 281 20.58 -3.92 -13.66
C ARG A 281 20.64 -2.68 -12.78
N GLU A 282 19.67 -1.79 -12.92
CA GLU A 282 19.57 -0.61 -12.08
C GLU A 282 19.30 -1.01 -10.61
N LEU A 283 18.35 -1.93 -10.36
CA LEU A 283 18.12 -2.48 -9.03
C LEU A 283 19.39 -3.12 -8.44
N ARG A 284 20.15 -3.88 -9.24
CA ARG A 284 21.43 -4.45 -8.80
C ARG A 284 22.41 -3.36 -8.36
N ARG A 285 22.54 -2.26 -9.13
CA ARG A 285 23.41 -1.12 -8.77
C ARG A 285 23.03 -0.52 -7.42
N LEU A 286 21.73 -0.29 -7.20
CA LEU A 286 21.22 0.24 -5.93
C LEU A 286 21.46 -0.73 -4.76
N LEU A 287 21.28 -2.03 -4.96
CA LEU A 287 21.56 -3.05 -3.95
C LEU A 287 23.04 -3.04 -3.54
N ILE A 288 23.97 -3.02 -4.51
CA ILE A 288 25.41 -2.93 -4.25
C ILE A 288 25.73 -1.64 -3.51
N ARG A 289 25.17 -0.51 -3.95
CA ARG A 289 25.40 0.77 -3.30
C ARG A 289 24.88 0.80 -1.87
N ALA A 290 23.68 0.28 -1.62
CA ALA A 290 23.12 0.23 -0.27
C ALA A 290 23.93 -0.66 0.69
N GLU A 291 24.58 -1.73 0.17
CA GLU A 291 25.46 -2.59 0.97
C GLU A 291 26.83 -1.97 1.23
N ALA A 292 27.41 -1.27 0.25
CA ALA A 292 28.78 -0.79 0.29
C ALA A 292 28.94 0.67 0.79
N ASP A 293 27.87 1.48 0.71
CA ASP A 293 27.85 2.91 1.01
C ASP A 293 26.90 3.19 2.20
N PRO A 294 27.44 3.29 3.44
CA PRO A 294 26.63 3.58 4.62
C PRO A 294 25.93 4.95 4.57
N ASP A 295 26.54 5.94 3.91
CA ASP A 295 25.97 7.28 3.79
C ASP A 295 24.75 7.26 2.87
N PHE A 296 24.82 6.51 1.78
CA PHE A 296 23.65 6.30 0.91
C PHE A 296 22.50 5.57 1.66
N LEU A 297 22.81 4.53 2.42
CA LEU A 297 21.81 3.81 3.21
C LEU A 297 21.18 4.73 4.27
N SER A 298 22.00 5.57 4.91
CA SER A 298 21.56 6.56 5.89
C SER A 298 20.68 7.63 5.24
N LEU A 299 21.03 8.11 4.04
CA LEU A 299 20.23 9.05 3.27
C LEU A 299 18.84 8.47 2.94
N LEU A 300 18.78 7.23 2.46
CA LEU A 300 17.50 6.56 2.19
C LEU A 300 16.64 6.47 3.46
N ARG A 301 17.25 6.16 4.60
CA ARG A 301 16.57 6.10 5.90
C ARG A 301 16.03 7.45 6.31
N SER A 302 16.86 8.51 6.28
CA SER A 302 16.44 9.86 6.64
C SER A 302 15.24 10.32 5.81
N LYS A 303 15.28 10.08 4.49
CA LYS A 303 14.16 10.39 3.59
C LYS A 303 12.88 9.63 3.93
N CYS A 304 12.98 8.40 4.40
CA CYS A 304 11.82 7.65 4.88
C CYS A 304 11.31 8.19 6.22
N ASP A 305 12.21 8.49 7.15
CA ASP A 305 11.86 8.97 8.50
C ASP A 305 11.14 10.33 8.46
N GLU A 306 11.52 11.24 7.53
CA GLU A 306 10.84 12.52 7.27
C GLU A 306 9.33 12.31 6.94
N LEU A 307 8.96 11.16 6.39
CA LEU A 307 7.60 10.83 5.97
C LEU A 307 6.79 10.06 7.02
N ALA A 308 7.40 9.64 8.13
CA ALA A 308 6.75 8.76 9.12
C ALA A 308 5.44 9.36 9.68
N GLY A 309 5.42 10.68 9.91
CA GLY A 309 4.24 11.41 10.39
C GLY A 309 3.02 11.33 9.46
N LEU A 310 3.20 11.02 8.17
CA LEU A 310 2.07 10.81 7.24
C LEU A 310 1.23 9.56 7.60
N PHE A 311 1.84 8.62 8.28
CA PHE A 311 1.26 7.29 8.55
C PHE A 311 0.86 7.07 10.01
N GLU A 312 0.76 8.16 10.78
CA GLU A 312 0.24 8.12 12.15
C GLU A 312 -1.26 7.77 12.17
N PRO A 313 -1.71 6.91 13.09
CA PRO A 313 -3.13 6.53 13.21
C PRO A 313 -4.06 7.71 13.42
N GLU A 314 -3.63 8.68 14.21
CA GLU A 314 -4.38 9.91 14.55
C GLU A 314 -4.64 10.75 13.30
N ARG A 315 -3.69 10.78 12.37
CA ARG A 315 -3.82 11.50 11.09
C ARG A 315 -4.86 10.84 10.18
N GLU A 316 -4.86 9.52 10.07
CA GLU A 316 -5.87 8.79 9.29
C GLU A 316 -7.26 8.93 9.93
N GLN A 317 -7.36 8.86 11.27
CA GLN A 317 -8.61 9.11 12.00
C GLN A 317 -9.13 10.53 11.75
N LYS A 318 -8.25 11.53 11.82
CA LYS A 318 -8.62 12.93 11.54
C LYS A 318 -9.14 13.08 10.12
N ALA A 319 -8.45 12.51 9.12
CA ALA A 319 -8.88 12.57 7.72
C ALA A 319 -10.26 11.94 7.52
N TRP A 320 -10.57 10.85 8.20
CA TRP A 320 -11.91 10.25 8.19
C TRP A 320 -12.95 11.14 8.87
N LYS A 321 -12.66 11.75 10.03
CA LYS A 321 -13.57 12.69 10.70
C LYS A 321 -13.90 13.90 9.82
N ASP A 322 -12.87 14.47 9.18
CA ASP A 322 -13.01 15.62 8.28
C ASP A 322 -13.88 15.24 7.06
N LEU A 323 -13.62 14.11 6.42
CA LEU A 323 -14.38 13.62 5.28
C LEU A 323 -15.86 13.35 5.63
N LEU A 324 -16.14 12.71 6.77
CA LEU A 324 -17.50 12.46 7.22
C LEU A 324 -18.22 13.75 7.62
N GLY A 325 -17.48 14.74 8.15
CA GLY A 325 -18.00 16.08 8.45
C GLY A 325 -18.44 16.81 7.17
N GLU A 326 -17.71 16.67 6.07
CA GLU A 326 -18.12 17.23 4.78
C GLU A 326 -19.45 16.63 4.27
N LEU A 327 -19.68 15.33 4.47
CA LEU A 327 -20.90 14.65 4.01
C LEU A 327 -22.16 15.05 4.78
N ARG A 328 -22.03 15.62 5.99
CA ARG A 328 -23.15 16.07 6.83
C ARG A 328 -23.63 17.50 6.51
N ARG A 329 -22.88 18.27 5.72
CA ARG A 329 -23.26 19.66 5.38
C ARG A 329 -24.41 19.67 4.38
N PRO A 330 -25.54 20.37 4.65
CA PRO A 330 -26.65 20.51 3.71
C PRO A 330 -26.15 21.24 2.44
N GLY A 331 -26.38 20.68 1.27
CA GLY A 331 -26.04 21.27 -0.03
C GLY A 331 -25.15 20.46 -0.96
N LEU A 332 -24.48 19.40 -0.50
CA LEU A 332 -23.56 18.61 -1.31
C LEU A 332 -24.19 17.43 -2.08
N VAL A 333 -25.46 17.12 -1.81
CA VAL A 333 -26.18 15.98 -2.42
C VAL A 333 -26.90 16.38 -3.73
N ARG A 334 -26.95 17.67 -4.09
CA ARG A 334 -27.71 18.19 -5.26
C ARG A 334 -26.81 18.60 -6.42
N THR A 335 -26.05 17.70 -7.04
CA THR A 335 -25.44 17.96 -8.36
C THR A 335 -25.31 16.69 -9.21
N ALA A 336 -26.42 15.97 -9.40
CA ALA A 336 -26.52 14.94 -10.43
C ALA A 336 -27.93 14.98 -11.05
N SER A 337 -28.37 16.17 -11.53
CA SER A 337 -29.57 16.30 -12.34
C SER A 337 -29.35 17.46 -13.30
N LYS A 338 -28.70 17.18 -14.41
CA LYS A 338 -28.97 17.73 -15.75
C LYS A 338 -28.16 16.95 -16.77
#